data_eb38aa9cb140f988b8ee47d36e695c4a
#
_entry.id   eb38aa9cb140f988b8ee47d36e695c4a
#
_cell.length_a   1.000
_cell.length_b   1.000
_cell.length_c   1.000
_cell.angle_alpha   90.00
_cell.angle_beta   90.00
_cell.angle_gamma   90.00
#
_symmetry.space_group_name_H-M   'P 1'
#
loop_
_entity.id
_entity.type
_entity.pdbx_description
1 polymer ?
#
loop_
_entity_poly.entity_id
_entity_poly.type
_entity_poly.pdbx_seq_one_letter_code
_entity_poly.pdbx_strand_id
1 'polypeptide(L)'
;MALNMLSPTEIKTLSFLDSSKSNYNLNLLKSQGGFALKRKENGCTAIKRVHCSAQPIPSAWPGRAVVEPGRKTWEGPKPISIVGSTGSIGTQTLDIVAENPDKFRVVALAAGSNVTLLADQVRTFKPQLVSVRNESLREELKEALADVEDKPEIIPGEQGMIEVARHPDAVTVVTGIVGCAGLKPTVAAIEAGKDIALANKETLIAGGPFVLPLAHKHKVKILPADSEHSAIFQCIQGLPEGALRRVILTASGGAFRDLPVEKLKDVKVADALKHPNWNMGKKITVDSATLFNKGLEVIEAHYLFGAEYDDIEIVIHPQSIIHSMIETQDSSVLAQLGWPDMRLPILYTLSWPDRVYCSEITWPRLDLCKLGSLTFKAPDNVKYPSMDLAYAAGRAGGTMTGFLVQPTRKLIGYLDIFKVVELTCDKHRAELVSSPSLEEIVHYDLWARDYAANLQLSAGKSPVLV
;
A
#
# COMPACT_ATOMS: atom_id res chain seq x y z
N MET A 1 46.01 31.99 22.04
CA MET A 1 46.31 31.86 23.49
C MET A 1 45.51 30.70 24.03
N ALA A 2 46.29 29.74 24.53
CA ALA A 2 45.95 28.62 25.42
C ALA A 2 44.90 27.60 25.00
N LEU A 3 45.38 26.58 24.28
CA LEU A 3 44.88 25.21 24.38
C LEU A 3 45.12 24.70 25.84
N ASN A 4 44.10 24.26 26.51
CA ASN A 4 44.22 23.37 27.62
C ASN A 4 43.88 21.96 27.19
N MET A 5 44.90 21.12 27.04
CA MET A 5 44.81 19.67 26.96
C MET A 5 44.34 19.11 28.28
N LEU A 6 43.24 18.40 28.30
CA LEU A 6 42.84 17.52 29.39
C LEU A 6 43.46 16.15 29.18
N SER A 7 44.08 15.61 30.25
CA SER A 7 44.81 14.36 30.30
C SER A 7 43.91 13.12 30.12
N PRO A 8 44.47 11.98 29.67
CA PRO A 8 43.71 10.75 29.41
C PRO A 8 43.61 9.84 30.63
N THR A 9 42.85 10.24 31.65
CA THR A 9 42.61 9.37 32.82
C THR A 9 41.26 9.67 33.46
N GLU A 10 40.16 9.51 32.71
CA GLU A 10 38.84 9.28 33.31
C GLU A 10 37.88 8.68 32.28
N ILE A 11 38.22 7.50 31.76
CA ILE A 11 37.23 6.60 31.21
C ILE A 11 36.73 5.73 32.34
N LYS A 12 35.74 6.21 33.08
CA LYS A 12 34.92 5.35 33.92
C LYS A 12 34.09 4.45 33.02
N THR A 13 34.44 3.18 33.07
CA THR A 13 33.60 2.07 32.59
C THR A 13 32.18 2.22 33.10
N LEU A 14 31.24 2.56 32.25
CA LEU A 14 29.82 2.36 32.48
C LEU A 14 29.56 0.85 32.47
N SER A 15 29.54 0.24 33.66
CA SER A 15 28.98 -1.09 33.83
C SER A 15 27.48 -1.04 33.62
N PHE A 16 27.04 -1.54 32.48
CA PHE A 16 25.67 -1.96 32.31
C PHE A 16 25.43 -3.17 33.20
N LEU A 17 24.71 -3.00 34.28
CA LEU A 17 23.91 -4.00 35.01
C LEU A 17 23.49 -3.40 36.35
N ASP A 18 22.38 -2.66 36.37
CA ASP A 18 21.57 -2.59 37.56
C ASP A 18 20.22 -3.23 37.26
N SER A 19 20.14 -4.52 37.56
CA SER A 19 18.99 -5.38 37.35
C SER A 19 18.15 -5.47 38.60
N SER A 20 17.49 -4.38 38.97
CA SER A 20 16.55 -4.45 40.09
C SER A 20 15.28 -3.67 39.84
N LYS A 21 14.55 -3.97 38.78
CA LYS A 21 13.08 -3.73 38.66
C LYS A 21 12.57 -4.04 37.25
N SER A 22 12.55 -5.32 36.87
CA SER A 22 11.49 -5.84 35.96
C SER A 22 11.47 -7.37 36.07
N ASN A 23 10.35 -7.88 36.54
CA ASN A 23 10.10 -9.32 36.60
C ASN A 23 9.90 -9.87 35.17
N TYR A 24 10.98 -10.29 34.55
CA TYR A 24 10.93 -11.23 33.45
C TYR A 24 11.82 -12.42 33.79
N ASN A 25 11.17 -13.54 34.14
CA ASN A 25 11.84 -14.83 34.32
C ASN A 25 12.28 -15.35 32.95
N LEU A 26 13.56 -15.18 32.63
CA LEU A 26 14.22 -15.96 31.59
C LEU A 26 14.71 -17.26 32.23
N ASN A 27 13.97 -18.34 32.06
CA ASN A 27 14.50 -19.69 32.28
C ASN A 27 15.01 -20.27 30.95
N LEU A 28 16.31 -20.12 30.73
CA LEU A 28 17.04 -20.95 29.78
C LEU A 28 17.22 -22.35 30.41
N LEU A 29 16.49 -23.35 29.88
CA LEU A 29 16.82 -24.74 30.10
C LEU A 29 16.91 -25.47 28.76
N LYS A 30 18.17 -25.82 28.42
CA LYS A 30 18.45 -26.92 27.49
C LYS A 30 18.00 -28.22 28.14
N SER A 31 17.12 -28.99 27.52
CA SER A 31 17.22 -30.46 27.54
C SER A 31 16.19 -31.09 26.61
N GLN A 32 16.62 -32.15 25.99
CA GLN A 32 15.83 -33.14 25.27
C GLN A 32 14.79 -33.79 26.22
N GLY A 33 13.59 -34.00 25.71
CA GLY A 33 12.61 -34.82 26.40
C GLY A 33 11.21 -34.20 26.44
N GLY A 34 10.26 -34.89 25.84
CA GLY A 34 8.87 -34.46 25.81
C GLY A 34 8.26 -34.44 27.22
N PHE A 35 7.54 -33.35 27.49
CA PHE A 35 6.68 -33.26 28.67
C PHE A 35 5.25 -32.97 28.24
N ALA A 36 4.36 -33.95 28.61
CA ALA A 36 2.93 -33.74 28.56
C ALA A 36 2.49 -32.86 29.72
N LEU A 37 1.99 -31.66 29.42
CA LEU A 37 1.36 -30.80 30.42
C LEU A 37 -0.09 -31.22 30.66
N LYS A 38 -0.36 -31.76 31.85
CA LYS A 38 -1.73 -31.93 32.37
C LYS A 38 -2.34 -30.54 32.61
N ARG A 39 -3.35 -30.19 31.85
CA ARG A 39 -4.16 -28.97 32.01
C ARG A 39 -5.22 -29.21 33.09
N LYS A 40 -5.24 -28.39 34.10
CA LYS A 40 -6.39 -28.21 35.01
C LYS A 40 -7.47 -27.47 34.28
N GLU A 41 -8.64 -28.05 34.18
CA GLU A 41 -9.85 -27.41 33.63
C GLU A 41 -10.36 -26.38 34.61
N ASN A 42 -10.43 -25.11 34.17
CA ASN A 42 -11.40 -24.14 34.66
C ASN A 42 -11.96 -23.41 33.44
N GLY A 43 -13.27 -23.46 33.29
CA GLY A 43 -14.08 -23.15 32.14
C GLY A 43 -13.74 -21.85 31.43
N CYS A 44 -13.21 -21.99 30.23
CA CYS A 44 -13.25 -20.96 29.22
C CYS A 44 -13.62 -21.68 27.91
N THR A 45 -14.67 -21.22 27.27
CA THR A 45 -15.21 -21.75 26.02
C THR A 45 -14.09 -21.80 24.98
N ALA A 46 -13.71 -23.02 24.59
CA ALA A 46 -12.70 -23.24 23.58
C ALA A 46 -13.21 -22.72 22.23
N ILE A 47 -12.60 -21.64 21.76
CA ILE A 47 -12.71 -21.25 20.35
C ILE A 47 -12.07 -22.37 19.55
N LYS A 48 -12.90 -23.16 18.86
CA LYS A 48 -12.43 -24.14 17.88
C LYS A 48 -11.65 -23.37 16.82
N ARG A 49 -10.33 -23.56 16.79
CA ARG A 49 -9.55 -23.21 15.61
C ARG A 49 -10.08 -24.05 14.45
N VAL A 50 -10.78 -23.42 13.55
CA VAL A 50 -11.09 -24.02 12.26
C VAL A 50 -9.76 -24.04 11.49
N HIS A 51 -9.10 -25.20 11.47
CA HIS A 51 -8.01 -25.43 10.54
C HIS A 51 -8.64 -25.49 9.14
N CYS A 52 -8.62 -24.38 8.44
CA CYS A 52 -8.85 -24.36 7.00
C CYS A 52 -7.65 -25.09 6.36
N SER A 53 -7.88 -26.22 5.72
CA SER A 53 -6.87 -26.99 4.98
C SER A 53 -6.56 -26.37 3.61
N ALA A 54 -6.84 -25.10 3.40
CA ALA A 54 -6.42 -24.37 2.22
C ALA A 54 -4.89 -24.22 2.27
N GLN A 55 -4.21 -24.56 1.19
CA GLN A 55 -2.79 -24.27 1.06
C GLN A 55 -2.57 -22.75 1.25
N PRO A 56 -1.52 -22.35 1.96
CA PRO A 56 -1.25 -20.93 2.17
C PRO A 56 -1.12 -20.24 0.81
N ILE A 57 -1.74 -19.05 0.69
CA ILE A 57 -1.66 -18.24 -0.53
C ILE A 57 -0.20 -17.81 -0.69
N PRO A 58 0.44 -18.10 -1.85
CA PRO A 58 1.83 -17.70 -2.04
C PRO A 58 1.90 -16.17 -2.07
N SER A 59 2.80 -15.59 -1.29
CA SER A 59 3.11 -14.15 -1.33
C SER A 59 3.66 -13.75 -2.69
N ALA A 60 3.51 -12.49 -3.07
CA ALA A 60 4.09 -11.97 -4.31
C ALA A 60 5.63 -12.09 -4.28
N TRP A 61 6.23 -11.91 -3.11
CA TRP A 61 7.66 -11.93 -2.86
C TRP A 61 7.99 -12.70 -1.57
N PRO A 62 8.09 -14.03 -1.61
CA PRO A 62 8.31 -14.85 -0.41
C PRO A 62 9.76 -14.72 0.09
N GLY A 63 10.11 -13.62 0.75
CA GLY A 63 11.41 -13.45 1.42
C GLY A 63 12.66 -13.64 0.55
N ARG A 64 12.52 -13.85 -0.75
CA ARG A 64 13.59 -13.99 -1.73
C ARG A 64 13.73 -12.74 -2.56
N ALA A 65 14.86 -12.15 -2.46
CA ALA A 65 15.26 -11.01 -3.27
C ALA A 65 15.82 -11.39 -4.65
N VAL A 66 15.89 -12.64 -5.00
CA VAL A 66 16.36 -13.05 -6.32
C VAL A 66 15.16 -13.44 -7.17
N VAL A 67 14.43 -12.43 -7.59
CA VAL A 67 13.71 -12.58 -8.83
C VAL A 67 14.74 -12.36 -9.91
N GLU A 68 15.08 -13.42 -10.62
CA GLU A 68 15.88 -13.24 -11.84
C GLU A 68 15.13 -12.21 -12.71
N PRO A 69 15.79 -11.12 -13.10
CA PRO A 69 15.21 -10.20 -14.06
C PRO A 69 14.85 -11.04 -15.28
N GLY A 70 13.57 -11.08 -15.63
CA GLY A 70 13.14 -11.72 -16.87
C GLY A 70 13.95 -11.14 -18.02
N ARG A 71 14.21 -11.91 -19.07
CA ARG A 71 14.86 -11.38 -20.28
C ARG A 71 14.05 -10.18 -20.76
N LYS A 72 14.73 -9.09 -21.08
CA LYS A 72 14.13 -7.94 -21.73
C LYS A 72 13.42 -8.42 -23.01
N THR A 73 12.10 -8.25 -23.07
CA THR A 73 11.26 -8.72 -24.17
C THR A 73 10.91 -7.62 -25.17
N TRP A 74 11.44 -6.41 -24.96
CA TRP A 74 11.15 -5.23 -25.78
C TRP A 74 12.45 -4.58 -26.29
N GLU A 75 12.34 -3.87 -27.40
CA GLU A 75 13.39 -3.03 -27.94
C GLU A 75 13.14 -1.55 -27.61
N GLY A 76 14.20 -0.77 -27.45
CA GLY A 76 14.11 0.66 -27.13
C GLY A 76 13.58 0.96 -25.73
N PRO A 77 12.83 2.07 -25.52
CA PRO A 77 12.22 2.45 -24.26
C PRO A 77 11.16 1.45 -23.81
N LYS A 78 11.10 1.15 -22.51
CA LYS A 78 10.15 0.22 -21.92
C LYS A 78 8.70 0.68 -22.15
N PRO A 79 7.86 -0.11 -22.85
CA PRO A 79 6.48 0.28 -23.11
C PRO A 79 5.61 0.02 -21.90
N ILE A 80 4.88 1.04 -21.47
CA ILE A 80 3.96 0.98 -20.31
C ILE A 80 2.56 1.41 -20.69
N SER A 81 1.58 0.85 -20.00
CA SER A 81 0.21 1.38 -19.99
C SER A 81 -0.14 1.89 -18.59
N ILE A 82 -1.07 2.86 -18.51
CA ILE A 82 -1.44 3.50 -17.25
C ILE A 82 -2.95 3.48 -17.10
N VAL A 83 -3.44 2.79 -16.07
CA VAL A 83 -4.85 2.82 -15.67
C VAL A 83 -5.00 3.86 -14.56
N GLY A 84 -5.69 4.97 -14.85
CA GLY A 84 -5.81 6.12 -13.96
C GLY A 84 -4.80 7.25 -14.26
N SER A 85 -4.54 7.54 -15.53
CA SER A 85 -3.50 8.47 -16.01
C SER A 85 -3.68 9.92 -15.54
N THR A 86 -4.90 10.37 -15.32
CA THR A 86 -5.22 11.73 -14.85
C THR A 86 -5.28 11.86 -13.31
N GLY A 87 -5.06 10.77 -12.59
CA GLY A 87 -4.94 10.75 -11.13
C GLY A 87 -3.53 11.12 -10.66
N SER A 88 -3.34 11.27 -9.34
CA SER A 88 -2.05 11.66 -8.74
C SER A 88 -0.89 10.71 -9.11
N ILE A 89 -1.12 9.41 -9.12
CA ILE A 89 -0.09 8.42 -9.52
C ILE A 89 0.16 8.50 -11.02
N GLY A 90 -0.91 8.59 -11.83
CA GLY A 90 -0.80 8.63 -13.27
C GLY A 90 -0.03 9.85 -13.78
N THR A 91 -0.32 11.04 -13.24
CA THR A 91 0.41 12.28 -13.61
C THR A 91 1.88 12.21 -13.22
N GLN A 92 2.19 11.75 -12.00
CA GLN A 92 3.58 11.57 -11.56
C GLN A 92 4.32 10.50 -12.37
N THR A 93 3.63 9.44 -12.80
CA THR A 93 4.19 8.45 -13.74
C THR A 93 4.55 9.11 -15.08
N LEU A 94 3.67 9.96 -15.60
CA LEU A 94 3.89 10.67 -16.86
C LEU A 94 5.02 11.72 -16.74
N ASP A 95 5.18 12.38 -15.60
CA ASP A 95 6.33 13.25 -15.31
C ASP A 95 7.65 12.45 -15.42
N ILE A 96 7.69 11.25 -14.83
CA ILE A 96 8.85 10.35 -14.92
C ILE A 96 9.15 9.97 -16.36
N VAL A 97 8.12 9.64 -17.14
CA VAL A 97 8.28 9.29 -18.57
C VAL A 97 8.81 10.47 -19.37
N ALA A 98 8.29 11.68 -19.11
CA ALA A 98 8.72 12.90 -19.78
C ALA A 98 10.19 13.25 -19.49
N GLU A 99 10.65 13.00 -18.25
CA GLU A 99 12.04 13.19 -17.84
C GLU A 99 12.98 12.09 -18.37
N ASN A 100 12.44 10.90 -18.73
CA ASN A 100 13.23 9.73 -19.15
C ASN A 100 12.69 9.09 -20.45
N PRO A 101 12.60 9.82 -21.57
CA PRO A 101 12.01 9.33 -22.81
C PRO A 101 12.84 8.22 -23.50
N ASP A 102 14.12 8.12 -23.14
CA ASP A 102 15.02 7.05 -23.58
C ASP A 102 14.81 5.72 -22.81
N LYS A 103 14.15 5.78 -21.66
CA LYS A 103 13.87 4.62 -20.78
C LYS A 103 12.44 4.09 -20.89
N PHE A 104 11.47 4.99 -21.04
CA PHE A 104 10.04 4.66 -20.97
C PHE A 104 9.27 5.27 -22.14
N ARG A 105 8.23 4.56 -22.62
CA ARG A 105 7.25 5.08 -23.56
C ARG A 105 5.84 4.65 -23.14
N VAL A 106 4.87 5.52 -23.34
CA VAL A 106 3.46 5.25 -23.07
C VAL A 106 2.82 4.63 -24.32
N VAL A 107 2.11 3.51 -24.16
CA VAL A 107 1.38 2.86 -25.25
C VAL A 107 -0.13 3.00 -25.10
N ALA A 108 -0.64 3.04 -23.86
CA ALA A 108 -2.08 3.20 -23.62
C ALA A 108 -2.37 3.93 -22.31
N LEU A 109 -3.46 4.71 -22.28
CA LEU A 109 -3.89 5.49 -21.13
C LEU A 109 -5.38 5.27 -20.83
N ALA A 110 -5.74 5.07 -19.56
CA ALA A 110 -7.13 5.08 -19.13
C ALA A 110 -7.35 6.21 -18.11
N ALA A 111 -8.39 7.01 -18.33
CA ALA A 111 -8.81 8.08 -17.42
C ALA A 111 -10.29 7.94 -17.04
N GLY A 112 -10.68 8.58 -15.93
CA GLY A 112 -12.08 8.65 -15.51
C GLY A 112 -12.87 9.67 -16.33
N SER A 113 -12.92 10.92 -15.84
CA SER A 113 -13.74 11.99 -16.40
C SER A 113 -12.98 13.26 -16.77
N ASN A 114 -11.67 13.30 -16.54
CA ASN A 114 -10.86 14.48 -16.86
C ASN A 114 -10.38 14.41 -18.32
N VAL A 115 -11.27 14.75 -19.24
CA VAL A 115 -11.03 14.71 -20.69
C VAL A 115 -9.96 15.73 -21.10
N THR A 116 -9.99 16.94 -20.53
CA THR A 116 -9.03 17.99 -20.87
C THR A 116 -7.60 17.55 -20.60
N LEU A 117 -7.32 17.05 -19.39
CA LEU A 117 -5.98 16.58 -19.05
C LEU A 117 -5.58 15.35 -19.88
N LEU A 118 -6.54 14.43 -20.16
CA LEU A 118 -6.26 13.27 -21.00
C LEU A 118 -5.90 13.69 -22.43
N ALA A 119 -6.57 14.69 -23.00
CA ALA A 119 -6.24 15.21 -24.32
C ALA A 119 -4.82 15.79 -24.37
N ASP A 120 -4.39 16.51 -23.34
CA ASP A 120 -3.01 17.01 -23.22
C ASP A 120 -1.99 15.88 -23.10
N GLN A 121 -2.34 14.83 -22.35
CA GLN A 121 -1.51 13.61 -22.24
C GLN A 121 -1.40 12.89 -23.60
N VAL A 122 -2.48 12.82 -24.37
CA VAL A 122 -2.48 12.25 -25.74
C VAL A 122 -1.56 13.02 -26.66
N ARG A 123 -1.63 14.35 -26.66
CA ARG A 123 -0.76 15.20 -27.49
C ARG A 123 0.72 15.01 -27.14
N THR A 124 1.01 14.88 -25.83
CA THR A 124 2.38 14.78 -25.33
C THR A 124 2.99 13.41 -25.56
N PHE A 125 2.28 12.34 -25.19
CA PHE A 125 2.80 10.97 -25.13
C PHE A 125 2.40 10.08 -26.30
N LYS A 126 1.45 10.53 -27.13
CA LYS A 126 1.00 9.84 -28.35
C LYS A 126 0.68 8.35 -28.14
N PRO A 127 -0.17 7.99 -27.18
CA PRO A 127 -0.58 6.60 -26.97
C PRO A 127 -1.34 6.07 -28.17
N GLN A 128 -1.32 4.75 -28.37
CA GLN A 128 -2.07 4.07 -29.44
C GLN A 128 -3.54 3.89 -29.05
N LEU A 129 -3.82 3.72 -27.74
CA LEU A 129 -5.15 3.46 -27.20
C LEU A 129 -5.40 4.33 -25.97
N VAL A 130 -6.62 4.87 -25.87
CA VAL A 130 -7.08 5.57 -24.67
C VAL A 130 -8.48 5.12 -24.25
N SER A 131 -8.76 5.22 -22.95
CA SER A 131 -10.08 4.93 -22.39
C SER A 131 -10.59 6.07 -21.52
N VAL A 132 -11.89 6.30 -21.57
CA VAL A 132 -12.65 7.22 -20.71
C VAL A 132 -13.87 6.49 -20.12
N ARG A 133 -14.46 7.07 -19.07
CA ARG A 133 -15.52 6.40 -18.27
C ARG A 133 -16.73 5.94 -19.07
N ASN A 134 -17.19 6.71 -20.04
CA ASN A 134 -18.44 6.44 -20.78
C ASN A 134 -18.45 7.06 -22.19
N GLU A 135 -19.49 6.76 -22.95
CA GLU A 135 -19.64 7.17 -24.35
C GLU A 135 -19.72 8.70 -24.54
N SER A 136 -20.36 9.43 -23.60
CA SER A 136 -20.43 10.90 -23.72
C SER A 136 -19.05 11.55 -23.62
N LEU A 137 -18.21 11.05 -22.73
CA LEU A 137 -16.82 11.51 -22.58
C LEU A 137 -15.91 11.08 -23.76
N ARG A 138 -16.26 9.98 -24.44
CA ARG A 138 -15.58 9.58 -25.67
C ARG A 138 -15.79 10.62 -26.78
N GLU A 139 -17.02 11.08 -26.98
CA GLU A 139 -17.31 12.10 -28.01
C GLU A 139 -16.65 13.45 -27.63
N GLU A 140 -16.70 13.84 -26.35
CA GLU A 140 -15.97 15.02 -25.85
C GLU A 140 -14.46 14.93 -26.12
N LEU A 141 -13.85 13.75 -25.88
CA LEU A 141 -12.42 13.54 -26.14
C LEU A 141 -12.11 13.57 -27.64
N LYS A 142 -12.98 13.03 -28.50
CA LYS A 142 -12.84 13.12 -29.97
C LYS A 142 -12.82 14.57 -30.44
N GLU A 143 -13.72 15.40 -29.91
CA GLU A 143 -13.76 16.83 -30.21
C GLU A 143 -12.48 17.53 -29.73
N ALA A 144 -12.05 17.23 -28.48
CA ALA A 144 -10.82 17.78 -27.92
C ALA A 144 -9.55 17.40 -28.70
N LEU A 145 -9.57 16.27 -29.41
CA LEU A 145 -8.45 15.77 -30.24
C LEU A 145 -8.66 16.03 -31.75
N ALA A 146 -9.57 16.95 -32.14
CA ALA A 146 -9.84 17.22 -33.53
C ALA A 146 -8.60 17.68 -34.32
N ASP A 147 -7.69 18.40 -33.64
CA ASP A 147 -6.44 18.96 -34.16
C ASP A 147 -5.27 17.93 -34.22
N VAL A 148 -5.44 16.74 -33.63
CA VAL A 148 -4.38 15.72 -33.57
C VAL A 148 -4.42 14.88 -34.86
N GLU A 149 -3.26 14.76 -35.52
CA GLU A 149 -3.14 14.02 -36.78
C GLU A 149 -3.20 12.51 -36.51
N ASP A 150 -2.34 12.01 -35.62
CA ASP A 150 -2.30 10.59 -35.20
C ASP A 150 -3.20 10.36 -34.00
N LYS A 151 -4.49 10.12 -34.27
CA LYS A 151 -5.49 9.91 -33.21
C LYS A 151 -5.40 8.51 -32.63
N PRO A 152 -5.41 8.38 -31.28
CA PRO A 152 -5.51 7.07 -30.65
C PRO A 152 -6.87 6.42 -30.90
N GLU A 153 -6.94 5.11 -30.78
CA GLU A 153 -8.21 4.42 -30.58
C GLU A 153 -8.83 4.86 -29.25
N ILE A 154 -10.15 5.10 -29.22
CA ILE A 154 -10.86 5.53 -28.00
C ILE A 154 -11.94 4.53 -27.65
N ILE A 155 -11.75 3.76 -26.58
CA ILE A 155 -12.72 2.76 -26.10
C ILE A 155 -13.28 3.22 -24.74
N PRO A 156 -14.57 3.48 -24.60
CA PRO A 156 -15.19 3.93 -23.37
C PRO A 156 -15.49 2.78 -22.40
N GLY A 157 -15.67 3.12 -21.12
CA GLY A 157 -16.19 2.22 -20.10
C GLY A 157 -15.20 1.21 -19.55
N GLU A 158 -15.74 0.21 -18.86
CA GLU A 158 -14.94 -0.86 -18.23
C GLU A 158 -14.12 -1.64 -19.27
N GLN A 159 -14.72 -1.94 -20.43
CA GLN A 159 -14.03 -2.64 -21.51
C GLN A 159 -12.79 -1.86 -21.97
N GLY A 160 -12.89 -0.55 -22.13
CA GLY A 160 -11.75 0.29 -22.52
C GLY A 160 -10.62 0.25 -21.49
N MET A 161 -10.93 0.26 -20.19
CA MET A 161 -9.90 0.09 -19.14
C MET A 161 -9.21 -1.27 -19.24
N ILE A 162 -9.98 -2.33 -19.52
CA ILE A 162 -9.43 -3.69 -19.69
C ILE A 162 -8.50 -3.73 -20.90
N GLU A 163 -8.89 -3.13 -22.03
CA GLU A 163 -8.04 -3.09 -23.23
C GLU A 163 -6.74 -2.29 -22.99
N VAL A 164 -6.80 -1.16 -22.27
CA VAL A 164 -5.60 -0.42 -21.86
C VAL A 164 -4.71 -1.27 -20.98
N ALA A 165 -5.26 -2.00 -20.02
CA ALA A 165 -4.51 -2.84 -19.12
C ALA A 165 -3.84 -4.05 -19.82
N ARG A 166 -4.50 -4.64 -20.81
CA ARG A 166 -3.98 -5.79 -21.55
C ARG A 166 -3.35 -5.44 -22.92
N HIS A 167 -3.06 -4.14 -23.16
CA HIS A 167 -2.53 -3.68 -24.45
C HIS A 167 -1.34 -4.56 -24.90
N PRO A 168 -1.33 -5.04 -26.16
CA PRO A 168 -0.36 -6.03 -26.61
C PRO A 168 1.10 -5.56 -26.47
N ASP A 169 1.36 -4.29 -26.77
CA ASP A 169 2.71 -3.71 -26.69
C ASP A 169 3.16 -3.39 -25.27
N ALA A 170 2.25 -3.23 -24.32
CA ALA A 170 2.64 -2.95 -22.95
C ALA A 170 3.35 -4.15 -22.30
N VAL A 171 4.43 -3.91 -21.56
CA VAL A 171 5.09 -4.94 -20.73
C VAL A 171 4.83 -4.72 -19.25
N THR A 172 4.51 -3.49 -18.85
CA THR A 172 4.17 -3.15 -17.47
C THR A 172 2.92 -2.26 -17.47
N VAL A 173 2.02 -2.54 -16.53
CA VAL A 173 0.81 -1.76 -16.30
C VAL A 173 0.91 -1.03 -14.98
N VAL A 174 0.76 0.29 -14.98
CA VAL A 174 0.65 1.10 -13.78
C VAL A 174 -0.80 1.20 -13.35
N THR A 175 -1.11 0.72 -12.16
CA THR A 175 -2.49 0.70 -11.63
C THR A 175 -2.71 1.88 -10.68
N GLY A 176 -2.96 3.08 -11.24
CA GLY A 176 -3.20 4.32 -10.50
C GLY A 176 -4.69 4.64 -10.23
N ILE A 177 -5.56 3.66 -10.43
CA ILE A 177 -6.99 3.79 -10.15
C ILE A 177 -7.30 3.50 -8.68
N VAL A 178 -8.34 4.11 -8.12
CA VAL A 178 -8.72 3.95 -6.70
C VAL A 178 -9.83 2.92 -6.54
N GLY A 179 -9.74 2.09 -5.48
CA GLY A 179 -10.77 1.14 -5.09
C GLY A 179 -10.80 -0.14 -5.93
N CYS A 180 -11.80 -0.99 -5.69
CA CYS A 180 -11.97 -2.27 -6.40
C CYS A 180 -12.23 -2.15 -7.90
N ALA A 181 -12.47 -0.94 -8.43
CA ALA A 181 -12.55 -0.71 -9.87
C ALA A 181 -11.25 -1.07 -10.61
N GLY A 182 -10.11 -1.08 -9.91
CA GLY A 182 -8.82 -1.51 -10.46
C GLY A 182 -8.64 -3.03 -10.54
N LEU A 183 -9.49 -3.82 -9.89
CA LEU A 183 -9.31 -5.28 -9.80
C LEU A 183 -9.43 -5.97 -11.16
N LYS A 184 -10.53 -5.74 -11.91
CA LYS A 184 -10.74 -6.35 -13.22
C LYS A 184 -9.66 -6.01 -14.25
N PRO A 185 -9.26 -4.72 -14.43
CA PRO A 185 -8.16 -4.41 -15.34
C PRO A 185 -6.82 -5.00 -14.88
N THR A 186 -6.56 -5.11 -13.58
CA THR A 186 -5.34 -5.76 -13.08
C THR A 186 -5.34 -7.27 -13.37
N VAL A 187 -6.48 -7.95 -13.18
CA VAL A 187 -6.64 -9.37 -13.55
C VAL A 187 -6.40 -9.57 -15.05
N ALA A 188 -7.02 -8.73 -15.91
CA ALA A 188 -6.83 -8.80 -17.36
C ALA A 188 -5.35 -8.56 -17.78
N ALA A 189 -4.65 -7.65 -17.10
CA ALA A 189 -3.22 -7.42 -17.32
C ALA A 189 -2.39 -8.66 -16.96
N ILE A 190 -2.67 -9.29 -15.82
CA ILE A 190 -1.98 -10.51 -15.36
C ILE A 190 -2.20 -11.66 -16.34
N GLU A 191 -3.46 -11.89 -16.78
CA GLU A 191 -3.80 -12.91 -17.77
C GLU A 191 -3.11 -12.68 -19.12
N ALA A 192 -2.88 -11.40 -19.47
CA ALA A 192 -2.12 -11.01 -20.66
C ALA A 192 -0.59 -11.03 -20.44
N GLY A 193 -0.11 -11.50 -19.28
CA GLY A 193 1.32 -11.65 -18.98
C GLY A 193 2.06 -10.31 -18.75
N LYS A 194 1.36 -9.26 -18.31
CA LYS A 194 1.94 -7.94 -18.06
C LYS A 194 2.36 -7.81 -16.60
N ASP A 195 3.58 -7.31 -16.35
CA ASP A 195 4.01 -6.97 -14.99
C ASP A 195 3.19 -5.80 -14.44
N ILE A 196 2.91 -5.81 -13.15
CA ILE A 196 2.06 -4.83 -12.49
C ILE A 196 2.91 -3.89 -11.64
N ALA A 197 2.91 -2.59 -11.95
CA ALA A 197 3.35 -1.52 -11.07
C ALA A 197 2.15 -1.13 -10.18
N LEU A 198 2.08 -1.73 -9.00
CA LEU A 198 0.90 -1.70 -8.14
C LEU A 198 0.89 -0.44 -7.27
N ALA A 199 0.03 0.52 -7.62
CA ALA A 199 -0.30 1.65 -6.76
C ALA A 199 -1.72 1.55 -6.18
N ASN A 200 -2.58 0.71 -6.77
CA ASN A 200 -3.91 0.39 -6.24
C ASN A 200 -3.80 -0.73 -5.20
N LYS A 201 -3.59 -0.35 -3.93
CA LYS A 201 -3.47 -1.32 -2.84
C LYS A 201 -4.73 -2.16 -2.62
N GLU A 202 -5.89 -1.59 -2.94
CA GLU A 202 -7.18 -2.26 -2.81
C GLU A 202 -7.26 -3.56 -3.63
N THR A 203 -6.51 -3.64 -4.72
CA THR A 203 -6.40 -4.87 -5.54
C THR A 203 -5.88 -6.07 -4.73
N LEU A 204 -4.84 -5.89 -3.91
CA LEU A 204 -4.34 -6.97 -3.05
C LEU A 204 -5.16 -7.14 -1.78
N ILE A 205 -5.62 -6.05 -1.19
CA ILE A 205 -6.41 -6.11 0.04
C ILE A 205 -7.72 -6.86 -0.18
N ALA A 206 -8.48 -6.51 -1.22
CA ALA A 206 -9.74 -7.19 -1.53
C ALA A 206 -9.54 -8.50 -2.32
N GLY A 207 -8.56 -8.54 -3.20
CA GLY A 207 -8.38 -9.62 -4.18
C GLY A 207 -7.13 -10.48 -3.99
N GLY A 208 -6.32 -10.27 -2.97
CA GLY A 208 -5.04 -10.98 -2.78
C GLY A 208 -5.15 -12.51 -2.91
N PRO A 209 -6.13 -13.16 -2.26
CA PRO A 209 -6.35 -14.60 -2.37
C PRO A 209 -6.56 -15.10 -3.80
N PHE A 210 -7.10 -14.27 -4.68
CA PHE A 210 -7.34 -14.59 -6.09
C PHE A 210 -6.19 -14.10 -6.99
N VAL A 211 -5.73 -12.86 -6.79
CA VAL A 211 -4.75 -12.18 -7.65
C VAL A 211 -3.37 -12.82 -7.57
N LEU A 212 -2.90 -13.19 -6.36
CA LEU A 212 -1.54 -13.72 -6.19
C LEU A 212 -1.35 -15.09 -6.85
N PRO A 213 -2.24 -16.09 -6.66
CA PRO A 213 -2.14 -17.36 -7.39
C PRO A 213 -2.19 -17.18 -8.91
N LEU A 214 -3.02 -16.21 -9.39
CA LEU A 214 -3.10 -15.89 -10.81
C LEU A 214 -1.80 -15.30 -11.33
N ALA A 215 -1.19 -14.36 -10.61
CA ALA A 215 0.11 -13.77 -10.96
C ALA A 215 1.21 -14.83 -11.02
N HIS A 216 1.27 -15.76 -10.05
CA HIS A 216 2.20 -16.88 -10.06
C HIS A 216 1.99 -17.81 -11.26
N LYS A 217 0.72 -18.16 -11.55
CA LYS A 217 0.38 -18.99 -12.72
C LYS A 217 0.89 -18.38 -14.03
N HIS A 218 0.72 -17.08 -14.20
CA HIS A 218 1.15 -16.34 -15.40
C HIS A 218 2.60 -15.84 -15.34
N LYS A 219 3.33 -16.10 -14.23
CA LYS A 219 4.72 -15.63 -13.99
C LYS A 219 4.87 -14.11 -14.09
N VAL A 220 3.83 -13.40 -13.69
CA VAL A 220 3.75 -11.93 -13.66
C VAL A 220 4.31 -11.42 -12.34
N LYS A 221 5.05 -10.33 -12.38
CA LYS A 221 5.57 -9.64 -11.20
C LYS A 221 4.61 -8.55 -10.75
N ILE A 222 4.35 -8.51 -9.45
CA ILE A 222 3.61 -7.42 -8.82
C ILE A 222 4.62 -6.59 -8.04
N LEU A 223 4.94 -5.39 -8.55
CA LEU A 223 5.96 -4.49 -8.02
C LEU A 223 5.27 -3.34 -7.26
N PRO A 224 5.54 -3.13 -5.98
CA PRO A 224 4.86 -2.11 -5.21
C PRO A 224 5.33 -0.70 -5.57
N ALA A 225 4.37 0.18 -5.91
CA ALA A 225 4.59 1.60 -6.13
C ALA A 225 4.16 2.47 -4.92
N ASP A 226 3.61 1.87 -3.86
CA ASP A 226 3.39 2.54 -2.58
C ASP A 226 4.73 2.76 -1.86
N SER A 227 4.92 3.89 -1.17
CA SER A 227 6.23 4.31 -0.64
C SER A 227 6.78 3.33 0.40
N GLU A 228 5.94 2.84 1.29
CA GLU A 228 6.31 1.93 2.37
C GLU A 228 6.67 0.54 1.82
N HIS A 229 5.84 0.02 0.92
CA HIS A 229 6.10 -1.30 0.32
C HIS A 229 7.26 -1.28 -0.66
N SER A 230 7.44 -0.19 -1.41
CA SER A 230 8.64 0.02 -2.22
C SER A 230 9.90 0.06 -1.36
N ALA A 231 9.83 0.69 -0.18
CA ALA A 231 10.94 0.72 0.77
C ALA A 231 11.30 -0.68 1.27
N ILE A 232 10.30 -1.48 1.69
CA ILE A 232 10.50 -2.88 2.10
C ILE A 232 11.09 -3.68 0.94
N PHE A 233 10.50 -3.55 -0.25
CA PHE A 233 10.97 -4.24 -1.46
C PHE A 233 12.43 -3.90 -1.78
N GLN A 234 12.86 -2.64 -1.59
CA GLN A 234 14.25 -2.23 -1.75
C GLN A 234 15.17 -2.85 -0.68
N CYS A 235 14.70 -2.92 0.57
CA CYS A 235 15.48 -3.45 1.68
C CYS A 235 15.69 -4.97 1.61
N ILE A 236 14.73 -5.72 1.04
CA ILE A 236 14.85 -7.17 0.91
C ILE A 236 15.69 -7.62 -0.29
N GLN A 237 16.06 -6.71 -1.22
CA GLN A 237 16.86 -7.07 -2.38
C GLN A 237 18.20 -7.66 -1.98
N GLY A 238 18.51 -8.86 -2.48
CA GLY A 238 19.76 -9.56 -2.18
C GLY A 238 19.76 -10.37 -0.88
N LEU A 239 18.70 -10.35 -0.08
CA LEU A 239 18.61 -11.18 1.11
C LEU A 239 18.35 -12.66 0.75
N PRO A 240 18.92 -13.60 1.48
CA PRO A 240 18.58 -15.01 1.31
C PRO A 240 17.15 -15.30 1.79
N GLU A 241 16.59 -16.42 1.33
CA GLU A 241 15.27 -16.89 1.78
C GLU A 241 15.26 -17.10 3.29
N GLY A 242 14.17 -16.67 3.95
CA GLY A 242 14.01 -16.78 5.40
C GLY A 242 14.82 -15.75 6.22
N ALA A 243 15.55 -14.83 5.57
CA ALA A 243 16.30 -13.80 6.30
C ALA A 243 15.39 -12.71 6.89
N LEU A 244 14.22 -12.48 6.34
CA LEU A 244 13.25 -11.52 6.87
C LEU A 244 12.68 -12.05 8.19
N ARG A 245 12.85 -11.27 9.24
CA ARG A 245 12.29 -11.55 10.57
C ARG A 245 11.05 -10.73 10.85
N ARG A 246 11.09 -9.41 10.54
CA ARG A 246 10.02 -8.47 10.86
C ARG A 246 9.98 -7.33 9.84
N VAL A 247 8.77 -6.85 9.54
CA VAL A 247 8.50 -5.64 8.76
C VAL A 247 8.12 -4.51 9.71
N ILE A 248 8.70 -3.33 9.52
CA ILE A 248 8.40 -2.13 10.32
C ILE A 248 7.90 -1.05 9.37
N LEU A 249 6.58 -0.88 9.34
CA LEU A 249 5.90 0.16 8.57
C LEU A 249 5.98 1.50 9.30
N THR A 250 6.45 2.54 8.63
CA THR A 250 6.40 3.89 9.18
C THR A 250 5.12 4.60 8.78
N ALA A 251 4.64 5.50 9.64
CA ALA A 251 3.48 6.35 9.38
C ALA A 251 3.81 7.79 9.78
N SER A 252 3.39 8.78 8.96
CA SER A 252 3.47 10.20 9.37
C SER A 252 2.63 10.51 10.61
N GLY A 253 1.61 9.68 10.88
CA GLY A 253 0.59 9.87 11.92
C GLY A 253 -0.62 10.68 11.46
N GLY A 254 -0.64 11.17 10.21
CA GLY A 254 -1.76 11.87 9.62
C GLY A 254 -2.09 13.22 10.25
N ALA A 255 -3.22 13.80 9.84
CA ALA A 255 -3.66 15.14 10.27
C ALA A 255 -3.93 15.25 11.78
N PHE A 256 -4.29 14.15 12.43
CA PHE A 256 -4.68 14.16 13.86
C PHE A 256 -3.58 13.66 14.80
N ARG A 257 -2.36 13.43 14.29
CA ARG A 257 -1.23 12.92 15.08
C ARG A 257 -1.06 13.61 16.43
N ASP A 258 -1.07 14.92 16.45
CA ASP A 258 -0.81 15.73 17.63
C ASP A 258 -2.10 16.23 18.32
N LEU A 259 -3.29 15.79 17.86
CA LEU A 259 -4.57 16.16 18.43
C LEU A 259 -4.90 15.24 19.63
N PRO A 260 -5.35 15.77 20.79
CA PRO A 260 -5.83 14.95 21.90
C PRO A 260 -7.06 14.11 21.51
N VAL A 261 -7.17 12.90 22.08
CA VAL A 261 -8.28 11.94 21.77
C VAL A 261 -9.65 12.56 22.01
N GLU A 262 -9.80 13.35 23.06
CA GLU A 262 -11.06 13.97 23.48
C GLU A 262 -11.60 14.97 22.44
N LYS A 263 -10.71 15.51 21.58
CA LYS A 263 -11.06 16.46 20.51
C LYS A 263 -11.45 15.78 19.21
N LEU A 264 -11.22 14.48 19.06
CA LEU A 264 -11.51 13.76 17.80
C LEU A 264 -13.01 13.73 17.47
N LYS A 265 -13.88 13.82 18.47
CA LYS A 265 -15.34 13.91 18.28
C LYS A 265 -15.80 15.19 17.58
N ASP A 266 -14.98 16.24 17.61
CA ASP A 266 -15.32 17.56 17.10
C ASP A 266 -14.66 17.88 15.74
N VAL A 267 -13.83 16.96 15.19
CA VAL A 267 -13.11 17.15 13.91
C VAL A 267 -14.06 17.16 12.73
N LYS A 268 -13.70 17.93 11.72
CA LYS A 268 -14.44 18.08 10.45
C LYS A 268 -13.66 17.51 9.30
N VAL A 269 -14.33 17.27 8.17
CA VAL A 269 -13.72 16.87 6.89
C VAL A 269 -12.50 17.71 6.53
N ALA A 270 -12.66 19.03 6.63
CA ALA A 270 -11.58 19.98 6.30
C ALA A 270 -10.33 19.80 7.16
N ASP A 271 -10.47 19.26 8.37
CA ASP A 271 -9.34 18.98 9.26
C ASP A 271 -8.67 17.66 8.88
N ALA A 272 -9.45 16.63 8.52
CA ALA A 272 -8.92 15.36 8.02
C ALA A 272 -8.14 15.52 6.70
N LEU A 273 -8.52 16.49 5.87
CA LEU A 273 -7.87 16.76 4.57
C LEU A 273 -6.55 17.56 4.68
N LYS A 274 -6.13 17.96 5.88
CA LYS A 274 -4.86 18.68 6.12
C LYS A 274 -3.74 17.72 6.46
N HIS A 275 -3.15 17.07 5.43
CA HIS A 275 -2.01 16.20 5.68
C HIS A 275 -0.72 17.01 5.92
N PRO A 276 0.11 16.66 6.95
CA PRO A 276 1.28 17.46 7.32
C PRO A 276 2.42 17.40 6.28
N ASN A 277 2.61 16.29 5.58
CA ASN A 277 3.79 16.05 4.75
C ASN A 277 3.47 15.79 3.27
N TRP A 278 2.25 15.32 2.94
CA TRP A 278 1.90 14.82 1.61
C TRP A 278 0.73 15.59 1.00
N ASN A 279 0.80 15.84 -0.31
CA ASN A 279 -0.34 16.30 -1.09
C ASN A 279 -0.93 15.11 -1.86
N MET A 280 -2.06 14.61 -1.41
CA MET A 280 -2.65 13.37 -1.91
C MET A 280 -4.13 13.54 -2.28
N GLY A 281 -4.70 12.52 -2.93
CA GLY A 281 -6.15 12.44 -3.18
C GLY A 281 -6.97 12.44 -1.89
N LYS A 282 -8.23 12.88 -1.95
CA LYS A 282 -9.10 13.03 -0.77
C LYS A 282 -9.26 11.73 0.04
N LYS A 283 -9.50 10.60 -0.63
CA LYS A 283 -9.70 9.29 0.03
C LYS A 283 -8.50 8.89 0.87
N ILE A 284 -7.31 8.85 0.27
CA ILE A 284 -6.09 8.43 0.97
C ILE A 284 -5.68 9.44 2.06
N THR A 285 -6.04 10.72 1.93
CA THR A 285 -5.79 11.72 2.98
C THR A 285 -6.65 11.46 4.22
N VAL A 286 -7.92 11.06 4.04
CA VAL A 286 -8.80 10.64 5.14
C VAL A 286 -8.31 9.32 5.75
N ASP A 287 -7.90 8.35 4.92
CA ASP A 287 -7.32 7.09 5.39
C ASP A 287 -6.04 7.31 6.21
N SER A 288 -5.24 8.30 5.84
CA SER A 288 -4.07 8.73 6.61
C SER A 288 -4.47 9.37 7.95
N ALA A 289 -5.49 10.25 7.94
CA ALA A 289 -5.98 10.90 9.15
C ALA A 289 -6.58 9.91 10.17
N THR A 290 -7.12 8.79 9.70
CA THR A 290 -7.70 7.70 10.49
C THR A 290 -6.74 6.55 10.75
N LEU A 291 -5.56 6.56 10.17
CA LEU A 291 -4.60 5.44 10.06
C LEU A 291 -5.19 4.15 9.42
N PHE A 292 -6.34 4.21 8.78
CA PHE A 292 -6.79 3.10 7.92
C PHE A 292 -5.77 2.81 6.83
N ASN A 293 -5.17 3.86 6.23
CA ASN A 293 -4.11 3.64 5.23
C ASN A 293 -3.02 2.69 5.75
N LYS A 294 -2.58 2.89 6.99
CA LYS A 294 -1.54 2.05 7.59
C LYS A 294 -2.06 0.64 7.92
N GLY A 295 -3.30 0.51 8.34
CA GLY A 295 -3.96 -0.80 8.50
C GLY A 295 -4.06 -1.57 7.17
N LEU A 296 -4.42 -0.89 6.07
CA LEU A 296 -4.43 -1.47 4.72
C LEU A 296 -3.04 -1.93 4.30
N GLU A 297 -2.01 -1.15 4.61
CA GLU A 297 -0.62 -1.46 4.30
C GLU A 297 -0.08 -2.68 5.08
N VAL A 298 -0.57 -2.94 6.30
CA VAL A 298 -0.27 -4.19 7.03
C VAL A 298 -0.73 -5.42 6.23
N ILE A 299 -1.96 -5.36 5.70
CA ILE A 299 -2.52 -6.47 4.91
C ILE A 299 -1.75 -6.62 3.59
N GLU A 300 -1.42 -5.51 2.94
CA GLU A 300 -0.65 -5.51 1.71
C GLU A 300 0.78 -6.05 1.93
N ALA A 301 1.44 -5.69 3.04
CA ALA A 301 2.75 -6.22 3.41
C ALA A 301 2.72 -7.74 3.62
N HIS A 302 1.68 -8.27 4.27
CA HIS A 302 1.47 -9.70 4.40
C HIS A 302 1.40 -10.38 3.02
N TYR A 303 0.59 -9.87 2.11
CA TYR A 303 0.44 -10.44 0.76
C TYR A 303 1.69 -10.27 -0.11
N LEU A 304 2.37 -9.13 -0.04
CA LEU A 304 3.56 -8.88 -0.86
C LEU A 304 4.77 -9.69 -0.38
N PHE A 305 5.03 -9.72 0.92
CA PHE A 305 6.31 -10.19 1.45
C PHE A 305 6.19 -11.49 2.26
N GLY A 306 4.99 -12.00 2.49
CA GLY A 306 4.76 -13.22 3.26
C GLY A 306 5.07 -13.08 4.75
N ALA A 307 5.14 -11.86 5.28
CA ALA A 307 5.31 -11.63 6.69
C ALA A 307 4.02 -11.97 7.45
N GLU A 308 4.12 -12.70 8.56
CA GLU A 308 2.97 -12.96 9.41
C GLU A 308 2.50 -11.66 10.09
N TYR A 309 1.21 -11.55 10.38
CA TYR A 309 0.65 -10.33 10.98
C TYR A 309 1.30 -9.95 12.31
N ASP A 310 1.80 -10.93 13.06
CA ASP A 310 2.51 -10.70 14.33
C ASP A 310 3.95 -10.19 14.12
N ASP A 311 4.49 -10.33 12.91
CA ASP A 311 5.81 -9.85 12.50
C ASP A 311 5.73 -8.55 11.68
N ILE A 312 4.59 -7.90 11.61
CA ILE A 312 4.41 -6.58 10.99
C ILE A 312 4.10 -5.57 12.08
N GLU A 313 4.96 -4.57 12.25
CA GLU A 313 4.83 -3.50 13.24
C GLU A 313 4.59 -2.16 12.55
N ILE A 314 3.85 -1.27 13.23
CA ILE A 314 3.64 0.11 12.81
C ILE A 314 4.36 1.05 13.79
N VAL A 315 5.13 2.02 13.26
CA VAL A 315 5.73 3.09 14.05
C VAL A 315 5.37 4.45 13.47
N ILE A 316 5.10 5.43 14.33
CA ILE A 316 4.86 6.81 13.90
C ILE A 316 6.21 7.51 13.73
N HIS A 317 6.49 7.94 12.51
CA HIS A 317 7.68 8.70 12.11
C HIS A 317 7.27 10.03 11.47
N PRO A 318 7.16 11.11 12.27
CA PRO A 318 6.58 12.37 11.83
C PRO A 318 7.26 13.03 10.63
N GLN A 319 8.56 12.83 10.47
CA GLN A 319 9.35 13.43 9.40
C GLN A 319 9.13 12.76 8.04
N SER A 320 8.62 11.50 8.00
CA SER A 320 8.41 10.71 6.79
C SER A 320 9.65 10.60 5.88
N ILE A 321 10.85 10.57 6.47
CA ILE A 321 12.11 10.40 5.76
C ILE A 321 12.48 8.91 5.64
N ILE A 322 12.25 8.13 6.69
CA ILE A 322 12.32 6.68 6.63
C ILE A 322 10.94 6.19 6.19
N HIS A 323 10.89 5.58 4.99
CA HIS A 323 9.62 5.13 4.42
C HIS A 323 9.17 3.79 4.95
N SER A 324 10.08 2.86 5.25
CA SER A 324 9.87 1.65 6.04
C SER A 324 11.20 0.97 6.33
N MET A 325 11.17 -0.05 7.18
CA MET A 325 12.33 -0.82 7.61
C MET A 325 11.99 -2.30 7.63
N ILE A 326 13.01 -3.13 7.57
CA ILE A 326 12.92 -4.56 7.89
C ILE A 326 13.93 -4.91 8.98
N GLU A 327 13.63 -5.95 9.73
CA GLU A 327 14.59 -6.59 10.63
C GLU A 327 14.91 -7.99 10.09
N THR A 328 16.17 -8.32 10.02
CA THR A 328 16.65 -9.63 9.59
C THR A 328 16.82 -10.59 10.77
N GLN A 329 16.97 -11.89 10.51
CA GLN A 329 17.10 -12.92 11.54
C GLN A 329 18.31 -12.71 12.48
N ASP A 330 19.35 -12.02 12.01
CA ASP A 330 20.52 -11.62 12.81
C ASP A 330 20.33 -10.29 13.55
N SER A 331 19.09 -9.79 13.61
CA SER A 331 18.70 -8.54 14.29
C SER A 331 19.27 -7.26 13.66
N SER A 332 19.73 -7.31 12.41
CA SER A 332 20.08 -6.10 11.65
C SER A 332 18.81 -5.41 11.16
N VAL A 333 18.74 -4.09 11.25
CA VAL A 333 17.63 -3.30 10.72
C VAL A 333 18.07 -2.56 9.47
N LEU A 334 17.39 -2.81 8.34
CA LEU A 334 17.62 -2.14 7.07
C LEU A 334 16.48 -1.17 6.81
N ALA A 335 16.79 0.05 6.36
CA ALA A 335 15.83 1.11 6.11
C ALA A 335 16.06 1.75 4.75
N GLN A 336 14.97 2.10 4.05
CA GLN A 336 15.05 2.98 2.89
C GLN A 336 14.64 4.40 3.30
N LEU A 337 15.49 5.35 2.96
CA LEU A 337 15.31 6.77 3.25
C LEU A 337 15.18 7.57 1.95
N GLY A 338 14.35 8.61 1.99
CA GLY A 338 14.19 9.54 0.88
C GLY A 338 13.28 10.72 1.26
N TRP A 339 13.23 11.73 0.41
CA TRP A 339 12.22 12.77 0.54
C TRP A 339 10.82 12.17 0.30
N PRO A 340 9.76 12.72 0.92
CA PRO A 340 8.38 12.27 0.72
C PRO A 340 7.87 12.69 -0.67
N ASP A 341 8.21 11.91 -1.69
CA ASP A 341 7.85 12.12 -3.08
C ASP A 341 7.50 10.77 -3.74
N MET A 342 6.26 10.61 -4.19
CA MET A 342 5.77 9.37 -4.81
C MET A 342 6.46 9.04 -6.14
N ARG A 343 7.11 10.00 -6.79
CA ARG A 343 7.88 9.72 -8.00
C ARG A 343 9.06 8.78 -7.72
N LEU A 344 9.66 8.81 -6.52
CA LEU A 344 10.75 7.91 -6.14
C LEU A 344 10.35 6.43 -6.18
N PRO A 345 9.31 5.98 -5.46
CA PRO A 345 8.86 4.60 -5.51
C PRO A 345 8.31 4.21 -6.89
N ILE A 346 7.60 5.11 -7.60
CA ILE A 346 7.10 4.85 -8.94
C ILE A 346 8.27 4.63 -9.91
N LEU A 347 9.28 5.50 -9.90
CA LEU A 347 10.47 5.38 -10.76
C LEU A 347 11.21 4.06 -10.50
N TYR A 348 11.42 3.72 -9.22
CA TYR A 348 12.06 2.45 -8.87
C TYR A 348 11.27 1.24 -9.38
N THR A 349 9.96 1.25 -9.20
CA THR A 349 9.06 0.19 -9.68
C THR A 349 9.11 0.04 -11.21
N LEU A 350 9.13 1.14 -11.93
CA LEU A 350 9.19 1.13 -13.40
C LEU A 350 10.55 0.70 -13.93
N SER A 351 11.64 1.09 -13.27
CA SER A 351 13.01 0.79 -13.72
C SER A 351 13.52 -0.56 -13.25
N TRP A 352 12.94 -1.13 -12.19
CA TRP A 352 13.42 -2.38 -11.62
C TRP A 352 13.64 -3.49 -12.69
N PRO A 353 14.74 -4.26 -12.64
CA PRO A 353 15.74 -4.32 -11.56
C PRO A 353 16.82 -3.23 -11.59
N ASP A 354 16.82 -2.39 -12.62
CA ASP A 354 17.79 -1.30 -12.77
C ASP A 354 17.44 -0.11 -11.86
N ARG A 355 18.35 0.85 -11.77
CA ARG A 355 18.13 2.17 -11.21
C ARG A 355 18.46 3.25 -12.23
N VAL A 356 17.55 4.20 -12.37
CA VAL A 356 17.72 5.33 -13.29
C VAL A 356 18.48 6.46 -12.58
N TYR A 357 19.42 7.07 -13.30
CA TYR A 357 20.10 8.28 -12.81
C TYR A 357 19.11 9.44 -12.76
N CYS A 358 19.09 10.14 -11.65
CA CYS A 358 18.26 11.32 -11.43
C CYS A 358 19.13 12.56 -11.17
N SER A 359 18.80 13.68 -11.80
CA SER A 359 19.48 14.95 -11.58
C SER A 359 19.26 15.48 -10.16
N GLU A 360 20.29 16.02 -9.52
CA GLU A 360 20.17 16.64 -8.20
C GLU A 360 19.33 17.94 -8.23
N ILE A 361 19.08 18.50 -9.40
CA ILE A 361 18.18 19.66 -9.55
C ILE A 361 16.75 19.24 -9.28
N THR A 362 16.31 18.11 -9.83
CA THR A 362 14.96 17.55 -9.63
C THR A 362 14.87 16.77 -8.33
N TRP A 363 15.97 16.09 -7.94
CA TRP A 363 16.04 15.13 -6.83
C TRP A 363 17.18 15.51 -5.88
N PRO A 364 16.97 16.51 -4.99
CA PRO A 364 18.02 17.00 -4.11
C PRO A 364 18.49 15.91 -3.14
N ARG A 365 19.78 15.89 -2.86
CA ARG A 365 20.36 14.97 -1.88
C ARG A 365 19.70 15.11 -0.51
N LEU A 366 19.52 13.97 0.14
CA LEU A 366 19.07 13.93 1.53
C LEU A 366 20.24 14.31 2.43
N ASP A 367 20.16 15.47 3.07
CA ASP A 367 21.17 15.97 4.01
C ASP A 367 20.75 15.63 5.45
N LEU A 368 21.26 14.53 5.97
CA LEU A 368 20.96 14.04 7.33
C LEU A 368 21.44 15.01 8.41
N CYS A 369 22.51 15.75 8.17
CA CYS A 369 23.01 16.74 9.13
C CYS A 369 22.06 17.91 9.28
N LYS A 370 21.45 18.36 8.19
CA LYS A 370 20.40 19.40 8.23
C LYS A 370 19.11 18.91 8.85
N LEU A 371 18.75 17.64 8.64
CA LEU A 371 17.59 17.03 9.28
C LEU A 371 17.75 16.92 10.80
N GLY A 372 18.98 16.73 11.28
CA GLY A 372 19.34 16.67 12.69
C GLY A 372 18.88 15.37 13.37
N SER A 373 17.57 15.22 13.65
CA SER A 373 17.04 14.06 14.34
C SER A 373 15.83 13.45 13.64
N LEU A 374 15.75 12.13 13.61
CA LEU A 374 14.60 11.33 13.19
C LEU A 374 13.95 10.74 14.43
N THR A 375 12.65 10.88 14.55
CA THR A 375 11.91 10.49 15.76
C THR A 375 10.89 9.43 15.47
N PHE A 376 10.66 8.56 16.46
CA PHE A 376 9.69 7.47 16.40
C PHE A 376 8.83 7.46 17.64
N LYS A 377 7.56 7.10 17.48
CA LYS A 377 6.60 6.92 18.57
C LYS A 377 5.76 5.66 18.29
N ALA A 378 5.32 5.00 19.33
CA ALA A 378 4.31 3.95 19.20
C ALA A 378 2.99 4.56 18.72
N PRO A 379 2.22 3.87 17.88
CA PRO A 379 0.87 4.29 17.54
C PRO A 379 -0.05 4.17 18.77
N ASP A 380 -1.10 4.99 18.80
CA ASP A 380 -2.13 4.98 19.85
C ASP A 380 -3.40 4.30 19.32
N ASN A 381 -3.63 3.04 19.73
CA ASN A 381 -4.77 2.25 19.26
C ASN A 381 -6.11 2.75 19.79
N VAL A 382 -6.13 3.47 20.93
CA VAL A 382 -7.35 4.13 21.42
C VAL A 382 -7.76 5.26 20.47
N LYS A 383 -6.78 5.98 19.97
CA LYS A 383 -6.95 7.06 19.01
C LYS A 383 -7.28 6.55 17.61
N TYR A 384 -6.69 5.42 17.23
CA TYR A 384 -6.77 4.83 15.90
C TYR A 384 -7.19 3.35 15.95
N PRO A 385 -8.48 3.07 16.22
CA PRO A 385 -9.00 1.68 16.26
C PRO A 385 -8.89 0.95 14.90
N SER A 386 -8.67 1.69 13.82
CA SER A 386 -8.49 1.17 12.46
C SER A 386 -7.37 0.13 12.37
N MET A 387 -6.31 0.29 13.16
CA MET A 387 -5.18 -0.66 13.14
C MET A 387 -5.62 -2.02 13.68
N ASP A 388 -6.29 -2.06 14.83
CA ASP A 388 -6.80 -3.31 15.41
C ASP A 388 -7.83 -3.98 14.48
N LEU A 389 -8.72 -3.19 13.85
CA LEU A 389 -9.67 -3.67 12.85
C LEU A 389 -8.95 -4.30 11.64
N ALA A 390 -7.88 -3.66 11.17
CA ALA A 390 -7.10 -4.16 10.03
C ALA A 390 -6.38 -5.47 10.34
N TYR A 391 -5.72 -5.56 11.50
CA TYR A 391 -5.09 -6.82 11.93
C TYR A 391 -6.13 -7.93 12.13
N ALA A 392 -7.29 -7.63 12.70
CA ALA A 392 -8.36 -8.59 12.89
C ALA A 392 -8.93 -9.09 11.56
N ALA A 393 -9.19 -8.18 10.60
CA ALA A 393 -9.68 -8.53 9.28
C ALA A 393 -8.62 -9.29 8.47
N GLY A 394 -7.36 -8.88 8.54
CA GLY A 394 -6.25 -9.56 7.90
C GLY A 394 -6.09 -11.01 8.37
N ARG A 395 -6.12 -11.24 9.69
CA ARG A 395 -6.08 -12.61 10.26
C ARG A 395 -7.31 -13.46 9.90
N ALA A 396 -8.48 -12.84 9.69
CA ALA A 396 -9.66 -13.53 9.20
C ALA A 396 -9.51 -13.92 7.72
N GLY A 397 -8.85 -13.08 6.93
CA GLY A 397 -8.55 -13.32 5.52
C GLY A 397 -9.76 -13.33 4.60
N GLY A 398 -9.60 -13.90 3.40
CA GLY A 398 -10.67 -14.07 2.43
C GLY A 398 -11.36 -12.76 2.07
N THR A 399 -12.69 -12.77 2.00
CA THR A 399 -13.51 -11.59 1.68
C THR A 399 -13.54 -10.53 2.80
N MET A 400 -13.07 -10.83 4.02
CA MET A 400 -13.10 -9.90 5.16
C MET A 400 -12.26 -8.65 4.93
N THR A 401 -11.10 -8.78 4.31
CA THR A 401 -10.15 -7.69 4.11
C THR A 401 -10.71 -6.61 3.17
N GLY A 402 -11.57 -6.99 2.23
CA GLY A 402 -12.19 -6.06 1.28
C GLY A 402 -13.07 -4.97 1.95
N PHE A 403 -13.58 -5.21 3.16
CA PHE A 403 -14.46 -4.25 3.85
C PHE A 403 -13.71 -3.06 4.45
N LEU A 404 -12.42 -3.20 4.69
CA LEU A 404 -11.58 -2.09 5.15
C LEU A 404 -11.36 -1.02 4.07
N VAL A 405 -11.57 -1.38 2.80
CA VAL A 405 -11.34 -0.51 1.64
C VAL A 405 -12.52 0.43 1.39
N GLN A 406 -13.65 0.20 2.05
CA GLN A 406 -14.93 0.84 1.71
C GLN A 406 -15.04 2.26 2.26
N PRO A 407 -14.94 3.32 1.42
CA PRO A 407 -15.34 4.64 1.84
C PRO A 407 -16.86 4.68 2.00
N THR A 408 -17.35 5.02 3.17
CA THR A 408 -18.76 5.30 3.35
C THR A 408 -19.10 6.58 2.57
N ARG A 409 -20.06 6.53 1.65
CA ARG A 409 -20.57 7.74 0.96
C ARG A 409 -21.45 8.60 1.88
N LYS A 410 -21.61 8.21 3.12
CA LYS A 410 -22.47 8.87 4.11
C LYS A 410 -21.66 9.92 4.86
N LEU A 411 -22.28 11.05 5.16
CA LEU A 411 -21.74 12.04 6.08
C LEU A 411 -21.82 11.46 7.50
N ILE A 412 -20.69 11.04 8.05
CA ILE A 412 -20.60 10.44 9.40
C ILE A 412 -19.50 11.11 10.20
N GLY A 413 -19.56 10.99 11.52
CA GLY A 413 -18.51 11.48 12.42
C GLY A 413 -17.21 10.66 12.30
N TYR A 414 -16.09 11.25 12.73
CA TYR A 414 -14.79 10.57 12.70
C TYR A 414 -14.82 9.19 13.39
N LEU A 415 -15.41 9.12 14.58
CA LEU A 415 -15.50 7.88 15.36
C LEU A 415 -16.49 6.86 14.74
N ASP A 416 -17.47 7.34 14.00
CA ASP A 416 -18.45 6.49 13.31
C ASP A 416 -17.83 5.69 12.17
N ILE A 417 -16.74 6.19 11.56
CA ILE A 417 -16.02 5.47 10.49
C ILE A 417 -15.59 4.09 10.98
N PHE A 418 -14.97 4.01 12.15
CA PHE A 418 -14.51 2.74 12.74
C PHE A 418 -15.69 1.82 13.07
N LYS A 419 -16.78 2.40 13.58
CA LYS A 419 -17.99 1.64 13.93
C LYS A 419 -18.69 1.04 12.71
N VAL A 420 -18.77 1.78 11.61
CA VAL A 420 -19.31 1.26 10.34
C VAL A 420 -18.50 0.07 9.84
N VAL A 421 -17.18 0.18 9.83
CA VAL A 421 -16.30 -0.89 9.39
C VAL A 421 -16.44 -2.12 10.30
N GLU A 422 -16.41 -1.93 11.62
CA GLU A 422 -16.58 -3.01 12.60
C GLU A 422 -17.91 -3.75 12.38
N LEU A 423 -19.03 -3.02 12.32
CA LEU A 423 -20.36 -3.60 12.10
C LEU A 423 -20.49 -4.33 10.76
N THR A 424 -19.83 -3.82 9.72
CA THR A 424 -19.81 -4.47 8.40
C THR A 424 -19.04 -5.78 8.46
N CYS A 425 -17.87 -5.80 9.10
CA CYS A 425 -17.08 -7.01 9.32
C CYS A 425 -17.83 -8.05 10.16
N ASP A 426 -18.45 -7.64 11.25
CA ASP A 426 -19.21 -8.53 12.13
C ASP A 426 -20.42 -9.16 11.41
N LYS A 427 -21.13 -8.37 10.60
CA LYS A 427 -22.28 -8.85 9.82
C LYS A 427 -21.84 -9.91 8.80
N HIS A 428 -20.68 -9.73 8.16
CA HIS A 428 -20.18 -10.65 7.15
C HIS A 428 -19.52 -11.93 7.73
N ARG A 429 -19.18 -11.92 9.00
CA ARG A 429 -18.40 -13.01 9.63
C ARG A 429 -18.99 -14.41 9.41
N ALA A 430 -20.33 -14.52 9.32
CA ALA A 430 -21.02 -15.78 9.06
C ALA A 430 -20.97 -16.23 7.59
N GLU A 431 -20.69 -15.30 6.69
CA GLU A 431 -20.70 -15.52 5.22
C GLU A 431 -19.28 -15.45 4.63
N LEU A 432 -18.25 -15.48 5.48
CA LEU A 432 -16.84 -15.35 5.08
C LEU A 432 -16.44 -16.42 4.05
N VAL A 433 -15.96 -15.96 2.90
CA VAL A 433 -15.36 -16.83 1.86
C VAL A 433 -13.85 -16.71 1.94
N SER A 434 -13.17 -17.81 2.29
CA SER A 434 -11.71 -17.84 2.49
C SER A 434 -10.91 -17.82 1.19
N SER A 435 -11.46 -18.39 0.11
CA SER A 435 -10.82 -18.42 -1.22
C SER A 435 -11.83 -17.96 -2.27
N PRO A 436 -12.10 -16.64 -2.32
CA PRO A 436 -13.14 -16.10 -3.17
C PRO A 436 -12.74 -16.10 -4.66
N SER A 437 -13.73 -16.27 -5.53
CA SER A 437 -13.64 -15.95 -6.95
C SER A 437 -13.64 -14.42 -7.19
N LEU A 438 -13.31 -14.00 -8.39
CA LEU A 438 -13.37 -12.58 -8.78
C LEU A 438 -14.79 -12.01 -8.61
N GLU A 439 -15.79 -12.79 -8.99
CA GLU A 439 -17.21 -12.43 -8.91
C GLU A 439 -17.66 -12.25 -7.46
N GLU A 440 -17.24 -13.16 -6.57
CA GLU A 440 -17.53 -13.05 -5.13
C GLU A 440 -16.85 -11.83 -4.50
N ILE A 441 -15.62 -11.51 -4.86
CA ILE A 441 -14.95 -10.28 -4.40
C ILE A 441 -15.74 -9.04 -4.82
N VAL A 442 -16.12 -8.96 -6.08
CA VAL A 442 -16.92 -7.84 -6.61
C VAL A 442 -18.31 -7.79 -5.94
N HIS A 443 -18.94 -8.94 -5.75
CA HIS A 443 -20.24 -9.03 -5.08
C HIS A 443 -20.17 -8.47 -3.64
N TYR A 444 -19.20 -8.92 -2.86
CA TYR A 444 -19.06 -8.48 -1.47
C TYR A 444 -18.56 -7.04 -1.34
N ASP A 445 -17.78 -6.52 -2.31
CA ASP A 445 -17.47 -5.09 -2.38
C ASP A 445 -18.75 -4.25 -2.52
N LEU A 446 -19.65 -4.62 -3.41
CA LEU A 446 -20.93 -3.93 -3.62
C LEU A 446 -21.86 -4.08 -2.42
N TRP A 447 -21.96 -5.30 -1.87
CA TRP A 447 -22.76 -5.59 -0.68
C TRP A 447 -22.31 -4.74 0.52
N ALA A 448 -21.01 -4.63 0.77
CA ALA A 448 -20.47 -3.87 1.89
C ALA A 448 -20.77 -2.37 1.76
N ARG A 449 -20.70 -1.83 0.54
CA ARG A 449 -21.06 -0.43 0.26
C ARG A 449 -22.53 -0.17 0.55
N ASP A 450 -23.40 -1.06 0.11
CA ASP A 450 -24.84 -0.94 0.31
C ASP A 450 -25.18 -1.09 1.82
N TYR A 451 -24.62 -2.10 2.47
CA TYR A 451 -24.82 -2.31 3.91
C TYR A 451 -24.35 -1.10 4.73
N ALA A 452 -23.13 -0.61 4.50
CA ALA A 452 -22.60 0.57 5.19
C ALA A 452 -23.44 1.84 4.94
N ALA A 453 -23.94 2.03 3.71
CA ALA A 453 -24.82 3.16 3.37
C ALA A 453 -26.16 3.12 4.09
N ASN A 454 -26.66 1.91 4.39
CA ASN A 454 -27.96 1.71 5.05
C ASN A 454 -27.87 1.64 6.58
N LEU A 455 -26.66 1.59 7.17
CA LEU A 455 -26.50 1.61 8.62
C LEU A 455 -27.07 2.92 9.21
N GLN A 456 -27.99 2.78 10.16
CA GLN A 456 -28.50 3.90 10.97
C GLN A 456 -27.56 4.09 12.17
N LEU A 457 -26.64 5.02 12.08
CA LEU A 457 -25.83 5.46 13.21
C LEU A 457 -26.54 6.61 13.91
N SER A 458 -26.55 6.61 15.24
CA SER A 458 -27.08 7.74 16.03
C SER A 458 -26.34 9.00 15.62
N ALA A 459 -27.08 9.99 15.11
CA ALA A 459 -26.55 11.21 14.52
C ALA A 459 -25.63 11.99 15.48
N GLY A 460 -24.35 11.71 15.44
CA GLY A 460 -23.29 12.52 16.02
C GLY A 460 -23.11 13.81 15.19
N LYS A 461 -22.99 14.94 15.87
CA LYS A 461 -22.98 16.28 15.28
C LYS A 461 -21.65 16.56 14.55
N SER A 462 -21.50 16.21 13.36
CA SER A 462 -20.62 16.79 12.30
C SER A 462 -20.16 15.73 11.31
N PRO A 463 -20.64 15.77 10.08
CA PRO A 463 -20.31 14.74 9.09
C PRO A 463 -18.89 14.89 8.56
N VAL A 464 -18.16 13.77 8.45
CA VAL A 464 -16.96 13.61 7.64
C VAL A 464 -17.39 12.98 6.31
N LEU A 465 -17.05 13.62 5.20
CA LEU A 465 -17.27 13.11 3.85
C LEU A 465 -16.13 12.14 3.55
N VAL A 466 -16.41 10.87 3.40
CA VAL A 466 -15.43 9.86 2.99
C VAL A 466 -15.68 9.44 1.54
#